data_c40dec58849b987fde7e07b30d9db74b
#
_entry.id   c40dec58849b987fde7e07b30d9db74b
#
_cell.length_a   1.000
_cell.length_b   1.000
_cell.length_c   1.000
_cell.angle_alpha   90.00
_cell.angle_beta   90.00
_cell.angle_gamma   90.00
#
_symmetry.space_group_name_H-M   'P 1'
#
loop_
_entity.id
_entity.type
_entity.pdbx_description
1 polymer ?
#
loop_
_entity_poly.entity_id
_entity_poly.type
_entity_poly.pdbx_seq_one_letter_code
_entity_poly.pdbx_strand_id
1 'polypeptide(L)'
;MLASLADLVERLGRCGDLDEALTTSLESLDSLFGFRHSMFLMLDETGSSLYTIASYGYERAGIGSEVCMGQGVIGAVASQRRPMRIGNLRHMIGYGRAIQESANPGGMRTEIALPGLETAASQLGAPAMVANRLLGVLAVESEELGAFTAVDEYLLSVVAHVIASAIELDRVAGRTGPAPAAARPTMGCEGGKRAASASPATVRFFPADGSTFIDSEYLIKGVAGRILWRLLADHLEDGRTEFTNREVRLDRSL
;
A
#
# COMPACT_ATOMS: atom_id res chain seq x y z
N MET A 1 9.62 -4.18 25.78
CA MET A 1 8.43 -4.47 24.95
C MET A 1 7.22 -3.60 25.32
N LEU A 2 6.64 -3.65 26.54
CA LEU A 2 5.49 -2.78 26.91
C LEU A 2 5.85 -1.29 26.83
N ALA A 3 7.04 -0.89 27.27
CA ALA A 3 7.52 0.49 27.14
C ALA A 3 7.63 0.92 25.66
N SER A 4 8.11 0.04 24.79
CA SER A 4 8.20 0.31 23.34
C SER A 4 6.83 0.44 22.69
N LEU A 5 5.83 -0.36 23.12
CA LEU A 5 4.45 -0.18 22.68
C LEU A 5 3.86 1.16 23.15
N ALA A 6 4.11 1.55 24.39
CA ALA A 6 3.68 2.84 24.90
C ALA A 6 4.31 4.01 24.11
N ASP A 7 5.62 3.92 23.81
CA ASP A 7 6.32 4.91 22.98
C ASP A 7 5.73 4.97 21.56
N LEU A 8 5.44 3.83 20.94
CA LEU A 8 4.77 3.78 19.63
C LEU A 8 3.42 4.52 19.67
N VAL A 9 2.57 4.21 20.66
CA VAL A 9 1.24 4.84 20.79
C VAL A 9 1.38 6.35 21.01
N GLU A 10 2.35 6.79 21.82
CA GLU A 10 2.61 8.21 22.04
C GLU A 10 3.06 8.91 20.74
N ARG A 11 3.94 8.30 19.95
CA ARG A 11 4.37 8.84 18.65
C ARG A 11 3.18 8.95 17.69
N LEU A 12 2.36 7.92 17.60
CA LEU A 12 1.18 7.93 16.73
C LEU A 12 0.13 8.96 17.17
N GLY A 13 -0.01 9.19 18.47
CA GLY A 13 -0.89 10.24 19.00
C GLY A 13 -0.48 11.67 18.63
N ARG A 14 0.75 11.87 18.15
CA ARG A 14 1.27 13.17 17.68
C ARG A 14 1.14 13.37 16.18
N CYS A 15 0.87 12.30 15.43
CA CYS A 15 0.73 12.38 13.96
C CYS A 15 -0.47 13.22 13.57
N GLY A 16 -0.25 14.14 12.62
CA GLY A 16 -1.28 15.07 12.14
C GLY A 16 -2.18 14.47 11.06
N ASP A 17 -1.68 13.45 10.35
CA ASP A 17 -2.42 12.80 9.26
C ASP A 17 -2.08 11.31 9.13
N LEU A 18 -2.77 10.62 8.21
CA LEU A 18 -2.60 9.19 7.98
C LEU A 18 -1.22 8.84 7.40
N ASP A 19 -0.66 9.69 6.54
CA ASP A 19 0.65 9.44 5.93
C ASP A 19 1.75 9.45 6.97
N GLU A 20 1.72 10.43 7.88
CA GLU A 20 2.63 10.52 9.00
C GLU A 20 2.45 9.33 9.96
N ALA A 21 1.20 8.92 10.24
CA ALA A 21 0.90 7.78 11.10
C ALA A 21 1.41 6.45 10.50
N LEU A 22 1.25 6.23 9.20
CA LEU A 22 1.76 5.04 8.51
C LEU A 22 3.30 5.03 8.53
N THR A 23 3.93 6.12 8.16
CA THR A 23 5.41 6.24 8.14
C THR A 23 5.97 6.01 9.54
N THR A 24 5.43 6.70 10.56
CA THR A 24 5.84 6.56 11.96
C THR A 24 5.64 5.13 12.47
N SER A 25 4.55 4.46 12.06
CA SER A 25 4.32 3.05 12.43
C SER A 25 5.41 2.14 11.88
N LEU A 26 5.71 2.23 10.58
CA LEU A 26 6.68 1.35 9.94
C LEU A 26 8.12 1.62 10.42
N GLU A 27 8.52 2.89 10.60
CA GLU A 27 9.80 3.27 11.20
C GLU A 27 9.93 2.80 12.66
N SER A 28 8.83 2.84 13.41
CA SER A 28 8.83 2.36 14.79
C SER A 28 8.93 0.84 14.89
N LEU A 29 8.42 0.11 13.91
CA LEU A 29 8.61 -1.34 13.82
C LEU A 29 10.09 -1.71 13.74
N ASP A 30 10.90 -0.96 12.98
CA ASP A 30 12.35 -1.14 12.96
C ASP A 30 13.00 -0.64 14.25
N SER A 31 12.83 0.63 14.60
CA SER A 31 13.58 1.29 15.69
C SER A 31 13.28 0.75 17.08
N LEU A 32 12.05 0.29 17.35
CA LEU A 32 11.61 -0.18 18.66
C LEU A 32 11.56 -1.71 18.79
N PHE A 33 11.39 -2.42 17.67
CA PHE A 33 11.18 -3.87 17.68
C PHE A 33 12.14 -4.64 16.78
N GLY A 34 12.95 -3.96 15.95
CA GLY A 34 13.93 -4.57 15.07
C GLY A 34 13.34 -5.22 13.81
N PHE A 35 12.10 -4.90 13.44
CA PHE A 35 11.47 -5.37 12.20
C PHE A 35 11.88 -4.48 11.04
N ARG A 36 13.07 -4.75 10.49
CA ARG A 36 13.75 -3.91 9.49
C ARG A 36 12.99 -3.70 8.20
N HIS A 37 12.17 -4.69 7.81
CA HIS A 37 11.44 -4.69 6.54
C HIS A 37 9.96 -4.86 6.85
N SER A 38 9.18 -3.82 6.57
CA SER A 38 7.75 -3.80 6.84
C SER A 38 6.98 -3.15 5.69
N MET A 39 5.74 -3.61 5.48
CA MET A 39 4.83 -3.06 4.47
C MET A 39 3.40 -3.09 4.96
N PHE A 40 2.61 -2.11 4.56
CA PHE A 40 1.19 -2.08 4.78
C PHE A 40 0.43 -2.09 3.45
N LEU A 41 -0.47 -3.05 3.32
CA LEU A 41 -1.34 -3.18 2.15
C LEU A 41 -2.78 -2.89 2.57
N MET A 42 -3.44 -2.02 1.83
CA MET A 42 -4.85 -1.70 2.03
C MET A 42 -5.73 -2.59 1.17
N LEU A 43 -6.89 -2.98 1.69
CA LEU A 43 -7.90 -3.71 0.92
C LEU A 43 -8.57 -2.77 -0.06
N ASP A 44 -8.71 -3.20 -1.31
CA ASP A 44 -9.45 -2.47 -2.34
C ASP A 44 -10.95 -2.42 -2.05
N GLU A 45 -11.69 -1.58 -2.73
CA GLU A 45 -13.14 -1.42 -2.53
C GLU A 45 -13.94 -2.66 -2.88
N THR A 46 -13.44 -3.45 -3.83
CA THR A 46 -14.12 -4.69 -4.25
C THR A 46 -13.94 -5.82 -3.25
N GLY A 47 -12.95 -5.71 -2.34
CA GLY A 47 -12.57 -6.76 -1.39
C GLY A 47 -11.86 -7.94 -2.07
N SER A 48 -11.37 -7.79 -3.29
CA SER A 48 -10.73 -8.85 -4.07
C SER A 48 -9.20 -8.81 -4.02
N SER A 49 -8.61 -7.64 -3.80
CA SER A 49 -7.18 -7.41 -3.82
C SER A 49 -6.72 -6.49 -2.69
N LEU A 50 -5.48 -6.65 -2.31
CA LEU A 50 -4.75 -5.73 -1.43
C LEU A 50 -3.73 -4.96 -2.26
N TYR A 51 -3.53 -3.68 -2.01
CA TYR A 51 -2.50 -2.89 -2.66
C TYR A 51 -1.59 -2.18 -1.65
N THR A 52 -0.31 -2.13 -1.94
CA THR A 52 0.69 -1.53 -1.05
C THR A 52 0.55 -0.02 -1.02
N ILE A 53 0.36 0.55 0.17
CA ILE A 53 0.28 2.00 0.39
C ILE A 53 1.48 2.56 1.14
N ALA A 54 2.19 1.72 1.90
CA ALA A 54 3.40 2.12 2.62
C ALA A 54 4.35 0.93 2.74
N SER A 55 5.65 1.19 2.69
CA SER A 55 6.70 0.20 2.93
C SER A 55 7.93 0.86 3.53
N TYR A 56 8.72 0.09 4.30
CA TYR A 56 9.95 0.55 4.95
C TYR A 56 11.03 -0.52 4.87
N GLY A 57 12.27 -0.08 4.66
CA GLY A 57 13.45 -0.96 4.66
C GLY A 57 13.73 -1.69 3.35
N TYR A 58 12.90 -1.57 2.33
CA TYR A 58 13.10 -2.21 1.02
C TYR A 58 13.80 -1.29 0.04
N GLU A 59 14.59 -1.85 -0.89
CA GLU A 59 15.21 -1.08 -1.99
C GLU A 59 14.17 -0.44 -2.90
N ARG A 60 13.02 -1.12 -3.10
CA ARG A 60 11.90 -0.62 -3.90
C ARG A 60 10.66 -0.56 -3.02
N ALA A 61 10.06 0.60 -2.95
CA ALA A 61 8.87 0.82 -2.12
C ALA A 61 7.65 0.00 -2.57
N GLY A 62 7.56 -0.37 -3.86
CA GLY A 62 6.47 -1.17 -4.42
C GLY A 62 5.08 -0.59 -4.20
N ILE A 63 4.96 0.74 -4.02
CA ILE A 63 3.65 1.39 -3.81
C ILE A 63 2.75 1.15 -5.02
N GLY A 64 1.51 0.73 -4.75
CA GLY A 64 0.54 0.36 -5.78
C GLY A 64 0.67 -1.08 -6.29
N SER A 65 1.62 -1.88 -5.78
CA SER A 65 1.67 -3.31 -6.09
C SER A 65 0.49 -4.04 -5.45
N GLU A 66 -0.03 -5.06 -6.14
CA GLU A 66 -1.26 -5.75 -5.76
C GLU A 66 -1.01 -7.20 -5.37
N VAL A 67 -1.80 -7.68 -4.40
CA VAL A 67 -1.87 -9.08 -3.96
C VAL A 67 -3.32 -9.50 -3.93
N CYS A 68 -3.69 -10.55 -4.66
CA CYS A 68 -5.05 -11.10 -4.62
C CYS A 68 -5.35 -11.74 -3.26
N MET A 69 -6.62 -11.66 -2.83
CA MET A 69 -7.10 -12.37 -1.66
C MET A 69 -6.79 -13.87 -1.75
N GLY A 70 -6.20 -14.42 -0.69
CA GLY A 70 -5.80 -15.83 -0.65
C GLY A 70 -4.45 -16.13 -1.31
N GLN A 71 -3.82 -15.20 -2.03
CA GLN A 71 -2.55 -15.41 -2.69
C GLN A 71 -1.37 -15.13 -1.74
N GLY A 72 -0.44 -16.07 -1.65
CA GLY A 72 0.73 -15.94 -0.78
C GLY A 72 0.36 -15.83 0.70
N VAL A 73 1.31 -15.41 1.53
CA VAL A 73 1.09 -15.22 2.97
C VAL A 73 0.16 -14.04 3.23
N ILE A 74 0.39 -12.91 2.57
CA ILE A 74 -0.37 -11.67 2.77
C ILE A 74 -1.84 -11.86 2.39
N GLY A 75 -2.12 -12.42 1.20
CA GLY A 75 -3.49 -12.71 0.76
C GLY A 75 -4.18 -13.76 1.63
N ALA A 76 -3.44 -14.75 2.16
CA ALA A 76 -3.95 -15.74 3.09
C ALA A 76 -4.33 -15.11 4.44
N VAL A 77 -3.50 -14.20 4.99
CA VAL A 77 -3.80 -13.40 6.19
C VAL A 77 -5.09 -12.62 6.00
N ALA A 78 -5.25 -11.96 4.86
CA ALA A 78 -6.45 -11.19 4.55
C ALA A 78 -7.70 -12.07 4.47
N SER A 79 -7.65 -13.19 3.76
CA SER A 79 -8.80 -14.08 3.56
C SER A 79 -9.21 -14.78 4.84
N GLN A 80 -8.24 -15.21 5.66
CA GLN A 80 -8.51 -15.90 6.92
C GLN A 80 -8.77 -14.95 8.10
N ARG A 81 -8.41 -13.66 7.95
CA ARG A 81 -8.51 -12.63 9.02
C ARG A 81 -7.80 -13.05 10.31
N ARG A 82 -6.67 -13.73 10.17
CA ARG A 82 -5.83 -14.20 11.27
C ARG A 82 -4.37 -13.89 10.99
N PRO A 83 -3.57 -13.60 12.00
CA PRO A 83 -2.15 -13.48 11.81
C PRO A 83 -1.56 -14.81 11.32
N MET A 84 -0.52 -14.72 10.51
CA MET A 84 0.17 -15.88 9.98
C MET A 84 1.67 -15.67 10.03
N ARG A 85 2.38 -16.65 10.58
CA ARG A 85 3.82 -16.63 10.73
C ARG A 85 4.45 -17.80 9.98
N ILE A 86 5.30 -17.49 9.02
CA ILE A 86 6.02 -18.45 8.20
C ILE A 86 7.51 -18.36 8.54
N GLY A 87 8.05 -19.42 9.11
CA GLY A 87 9.46 -19.48 9.53
C GLY A 87 10.44 -19.92 8.43
N ASN A 88 9.95 -20.43 7.30
CA ASN A 88 10.77 -20.84 6.17
C ASN A 88 10.02 -20.62 4.85
N LEU A 89 10.20 -19.44 4.27
CA LEU A 89 9.59 -19.07 2.97
C LEU A 89 10.27 -19.74 1.79
N ARG A 90 11.55 -20.11 1.91
CA ARG A 90 12.34 -20.66 0.78
C ARG A 90 11.71 -21.90 0.18
N HIS A 91 11.09 -22.74 0.99
CA HIS A 91 10.34 -23.92 0.50
C HIS A 91 9.04 -23.53 -0.23
N MET A 92 8.37 -22.46 0.17
CA MET A 92 7.10 -22.02 -0.44
C MET A 92 7.31 -21.28 -1.75
N ILE A 93 8.34 -20.44 -1.84
CA ILE A 93 8.65 -19.66 -3.04
C ILE A 93 9.03 -20.56 -4.21
N GLY A 94 9.82 -21.60 -3.98
CA GLY A 94 10.16 -22.60 -5.00
C GLY A 94 8.94 -23.31 -5.58
N TYR A 95 7.95 -23.64 -4.73
CA TYR A 95 6.72 -24.30 -5.15
C TYR A 95 5.77 -23.33 -5.89
N GLY A 96 5.63 -22.08 -5.41
CA GLY A 96 4.80 -21.06 -6.04
C GLY A 96 5.33 -20.61 -7.41
N ARG A 97 6.66 -20.49 -7.57
CA ARG A 97 7.31 -20.16 -8.84
C ARG A 97 7.08 -21.24 -9.89
N ALA A 98 7.23 -22.51 -9.52
CA ALA A 98 6.99 -23.65 -10.42
C ALA A 98 5.53 -23.70 -10.91
N ILE A 99 4.56 -23.34 -10.07
CA ILE A 99 3.14 -23.27 -10.46
C ILE A 99 2.87 -22.07 -11.38
N GLN A 100 3.43 -20.89 -11.08
CA GLN A 100 3.24 -19.68 -11.89
C GLN A 100 3.89 -19.77 -13.27
N GLU A 101 5.09 -20.37 -13.37
CA GLU A 101 5.77 -20.62 -14.64
C GLU A 101 5.01 -21.62 -15.51
N SER A 102 4.32 -22.57 -14.89
CA SER A 102 3.46 -23.54 -15.60
C SER A 102 2.13 -22.96 -16.07
N ALA A 103 1.62 -21.93 -15.37
CA ALA A 103 0.31 -21.33 -15.66
C ALA A 103 0.36 -20.19 -16.69
N ASN A 104 1.49 -19.54 -16.92
CA ASN A 104 1.61 -18.38 -17.80
C ASN A 104 2.97 -18.31 -18.52
N PRO A 105 3.26 -19.19 -19.51
CA PRO A 105 4.48 -19.10 -20.28
C PRO A 105 4.41 -17.94 -21.27
N GLY A 106 4.98 -16.79 -20.93
CA GLY A 106 5.19 -15.67 -21.87
C GLY A 106 4.40 -14.39 -21.60
N GLY A 107 3.77 -14.23 -20.45
CA GLY A 107 3.12 -12.96 -20.07
C GLY A 107 4.15 -11.87 -19.76
N MET A 108 4.15 -10.80 -20.53
CA MET A 108 4.94 -9.59 -20.27
C MET A 108 4.46 -8.98 -18.93
N ARG A 109 5.27 -9.07 -17.87
CA ARG A 109 4.95 -8.57 -16.54
C ARG A 109 5.13 -7.05 -16.51
N THR A 110 4.03 -6.34 -16.61
CA THR A 110 3.93 -4.89 -16.36
C THR A 110 3.33 -4.60 -14.99
N GLU A 111 3.34 -5.55 -14.07
CA GLU A 111 2.86 -5.38 -12.70
C GLU A 111 3.94 -4.71 -11.85
N ILE A 112 3.52 -3.76 -11.01
CA ILE A 112 4.41 -3.19 -9.99
C ILE A 112 4.80 -4.33 -9.05
N ALA A 113 6.11 -4.57 -8.92
CA ALA A 113 6.59 -5.63 -8.05
C ALA A 113 6.25 -5.30 -6.58
N LEU A 114 5.76 -6.29 -5.85
CA LEU A 114 5.56 -6.19 -4.41
C LEU A 114 6.90 -5.83 -3.74
N PRO A 115 6.92 -4.89 -2.75
CA PRO A 115 8.11 -4.74 -1.93
C PRO A 115 8.39 -6.08 -1.27
N GLY A 116 9.62 -6.51 -1.29
CA GLY A 116 10.00 -7.81 -0.77
C GLY A 116 11.49 -8.02 -0.83
N LEU A 117 12.00 -8.81 0.10
CA LEU A 117 13.37 -9.26 0.09
C LEU A 117 13.51 -10.45 -0.87
N GLU A 118 14.45 -10.38 -1.82
CA GLU A 118 14.76 -11.52 -2.70
C GLU A 118 15.21 -12.75 -1.90
N THR A 119 15.83 -12.50 -0.75
CA THR A 119 16.37 -13.49 0.18
C THR A 119 15.48 -13.74 1.39
N ALA A 120 14.22 -13.30 1.37
CA ALA A 120 13.29 -13.51 2.48
C ALA A 120 13.26 -14.99 2.91
N ALA A 121 13.58 -15.23 4.17
CA ALA A 121 13.55 -16.56 4.78
C ALA A 121 12.34 -16.73 5.70
N SER A 122 11.84 -15.66 6.32
CA SER A 122 10.62 -15.71 7.14
C SER A 122 9.77 -14.48 6.91
N GLN A 123 8.45 -14.64 7.12
CA GLN A 123 7.45 -13.58 6.99
C GLN A 123 6.40 -13.73 8.10
N LEU A 124 5.95 -12.59 8.62
CA LEU A 124 4.84 -12.50 9.54
C LEU A 124 3.85 -11.47 9.02
N GLY A 125 2.58 -11.83 8.94
CA GLY A 125 1.50 -10.92 8.56
C GLY A 125 0.43 -10.87 9.62
N ALA A 126 -0.16 -9.70 9.83
CA ALA A 126 -1.28 -9.46 10.73
C ALA A 126 -2.40 -8.67 10.04
N PRO A 127 -3.67 -9.07 10.16
CA PRO A 127 -4.79 -8.35 9.58
C PRO A 127 -5.06 -7.06 10.36
N ALA A 128 -5.23 -5.96 9.64
CA ALA A 128 -5.62 -4.67 10.17
C ALA A 128 -7.15 -4.58 10.20
N MET A 129 -7.73 -4.73 11.39
CA MET A 129 -9.18 -4.89 11.56
C MET A 129 -9.78 -3.77 12.41
N VAL A 130 -10.96 -3.27 12.04
CA VAL A 130 -11.81 -2.38 12.87
C VAL A 130 -13.25 -2.87 12.80
N ALA A 131 -13.91 -3.03 13.93
CA ALA A 131 -15.31 -3.46 14.01
C ALA A 131 -15.63 -4.70 13.14
N ASN A 132 -14.76 -5.71 13.18
CA ASN A 132 -14.83 -6.95 12.40
C ASN A 132 -14.69 -6.76 10.87
N ARG A 133 -14.29 -5.58 10.41
CA ARG A 133 -14.03 -5.27 9.01
C ARG A 133 -12.52 -5.26 8.75
N LEU A 134 -12.08 -5.98 7.73
CA LEU A 134 -10.70 -5.93 7.25
C LEU A 134 -10.47 -4.62 6.50
N LEU A 135 -9.44 -3.87 6.86
CA LEU A 135 -8.99 -2.67 6.15
C LEU A 135 -7.71 -2.92 5.36
N GLY A 136 -6.89 -3.88 5.79
CA GLY A 136 -5.63 -4.19 5.17
C GLY A 136 -4.84 -5.27 5.90
N VAL A 137 -3.56 -5.39 5.53
CA VAL A 137 -2.60 -6.30 6.16
C VAL A 137 -1.30 -5.57 6.43
N LEU A 138 -0.78 -5.71 7.64
CA LEU A 138 0.58 -5.33 8.00
C LEU A 138 1.46 -6.57 7.91
N ALA A 139 2.55 -6.48 7.15
CA ALA A 139 3.48 -7.58 6.98
C ALA A 139 4.92 -7.14 7.27
N VAL A 140 5.71 -8.06 7.81
CA VAL A 140 7.15 -7.90 8.06
C VAL A 140 7.91 -9.10 7.52
N GLU A 141 9.13 -8.86 7.03
CA GLU A 141 10.01 -9.88 6.45
C GLU A 141 11.39 -9.88 7.09
N SER A 142 12.04 -11.04 7.07
CA SER A 142 13.41 -11.23 7.51
C SER A 142 14.16 -12.23 6.64
N GLU A 143 15.46 -12.02 6.48
CA GLU A 143 16.37 -12.97 5.83
C GLU A 143 16.74 -14.16 6.73
N GLU A 144 16.43 -14.07 8.01
CA GLU A 144 16.69 -15.11 8.99
C GLU A 144 15.54 -16.13 9.03
N LEU A 145 15.89 -17.41 9.13
CA LEU A 145 14.92 -18.50 9.33
C LEU A 145 14.30 -18.41 10.72
N GLY A 146 12.99 -18.48 10.81
CA GLY A 146 12.28 -18.48 12.08
C GLY A 146 12.46 -17.19 12.91
N ALA A 147 12.73 -16.05 12.25
CA ALA A 147 12.99 -14.77 12.90
C ALA A 147 11.87 -14.31 13.84
N PHE A 148 10.63 -14.68 13.56
CA PHE A 148 9.47 -14.19 14.30
C PHE A 148 8.97 -15.22 15.30
N THR A 149 8.63 -14.74 16.51
CA THR A 149 8.09 -15.53 17.61
C THR A 149 6.57 -15.33 17.76
N ALA A 150 5.93 -16.07 18.67
CA ALA A 150 4.53 -15.82 19.02
C ALA A 150 4.31 -14.44 19.67
N VAL A 151 5.33 -13.91 20.34
CA VAL A 151 5.28 -12.56 20.93
C VAL A 151 5.25 -11.51 19.86
N ASP A 152 6.04 -11.69 18.80
CA ASP A 152 6.08 -10.77 17.64
C ASP A 152 4.76 -10.78 16.89
N GLU A 153 4.09 -11.96 16.82
CA GLU A 153 2.76 -12.10 16.22
C GLU A 153 1.72 -11.27 16.97
N TYR A 154 1.71 -11.32 18.31
CA TYR A 154 0.81 -10.49 19.13
C TYR A 154 1.14 -8.99 18.96
N LEU A 155 2.41 -8.64 18.99
CA LEU A 155 2.88 -7.27 18.81
C LEU A 155 2.43 -6.70 17.47
N LEU A 156 2.71 -7.42 16.37
CA LEU A 156 2.35 -6.99 15.03
C LEU A 156 0.82 -6.85 14.89
N SER A 157 0.05 -7.75 15.53
CA SER A 157 -1.41 -7.67 15.55
C SER A 157 -1.90 -6.40 16.26
N VAL A 158 -1.28 -6.01 17.37
CA VAL A 158 -1.63 -4.76 18.07
C VAL A 158 -1.34 -3.56 17.17
N VAL A 159 -0.15 -3.50 16.56
CA VAL A 159 0.22 -2.39 15.66
C VAL A 159 -0.70 -2.32 14.45
N ALA A 160 -1.05 -3.48 13.84
CA ALA A 160 -2.00 -3.53 12.72
C ALA A 160 -3.38 -2.96 13.11
N HIS A 161 -3.88 -3.23 14.32
CA HIS A 161 -5.14 -2.67 14.79
C HIS A 161 -5.07 -1.17 15.08
N VAL A 162 -3.93 -0.67 15.57
CA VAL A 162 -3.71 0.77 15.78
C VAL A 162 -3.70 1.49 14.43
N ILE A 163 -3.00 0.98 13.42
CA ILE A 163 -3.03 1.52 12.06
C ILE A 163 -4.46 1.49 11.49
N ALA A 164 -5.18 0.38 11.64
CA ALA A 164 -6.56 0.27 11.18
C ALA A 164 -7.47 1.32 11.83
N SER A 165 -7.27 1.58 13.13
CA SER A 165 -8.02 2.62 13.85
C SER A 165 -7.69 4.02 13.35
N ALA A 166 -6.42 4.31 13.04
CA ALA A 166 -6.00 5.59 12.47
C ALA A 166 -6.62 5.81 11.07
N ILE A 167 -6.65 4.78 10.21
CA ILE A 167 -7.30 4.81 8.90
C ILE A 167 -8.80 5.12 9.04
N GLU A 168 -9.48 4.47 9.98
CA GLU A 168 -10.93 4.70 10.17
C GLU A 168 -11.22 6.07 10.75
N LEU A 169 -10.40 6.58 11.68
CA LEU A 169 -10.51 7.95 12.20
C LEU A 169 -10.33 8.99 11.09
N ASP A 170 -9.33 8.82 10.23
CA ASP A 170 -9.12 9.72 9.10
C ASP A 170 -10.31 9.69 8.11
N ARG A 171 -10.85 8.50 7.84
CA ARG A 171 -12.09 8.36 7.04
C ARG A 171 -13.28 9.10 7.64
N VAL A 172 -13.47 9.01 8.95
CA VAL A 172 -14.58 9.69 9.65
C VAL A 172 -14.35 11.20 9.65
N ALA A 173 -13.13 11.66 9.93
CA ALA A 173 -12.77 13.07 9.91
C ALA A 173 -12.97 13.70 8.51
N GLY A 174 -12.58 12.98 7.44
CA GLY A 174 -12.81 13.40 6.06
C GLY A 174 -14.30 13.52 5.67
N ARG A 175 -15.19 12.78 6.36
CA ARG A 175 -16.66 12.86 6.15
C ARG A 175 -17.32 14.03 6.90
N THR A 176 -16.72 14.48 8.01
CA THR A 176 -17.29 15.51 8.88
C THR A 176 -16.64 16.88 8.68
N GLY A 177 -15.56 16.96 7.89
CA GLY A 177 -14.91 18.22 7.55
C GLY A 177 -15.79 19.10 6.65
N PRO A 178 -15.75 20.44 6.82
CA PRO A 178 -16.38 21.34 5.86
C PRO A 178 -15.76 21.08 4.48
N ALA A 179 -16.59 21.16 3.42
CA ALA A 179 -16.11 21.09 2.05
C ALA A 179 -14.86 21.98 1.89
N PRO A 180 -13.82 21.52 1.20
CA PRO A 180 -12.57 22.26 1.09
C PRO A 180 -12.87 23.67 0.58
N ALA A 181 -12.62 24.67 1.44
CA ALA A 181 -12.72 26.07 1.05
C ALA A 181 -11.70 26.24 -0.09
N ALA A 182 -12.20 26.73 -1.22
CA ALA A 182 -11.40 27.00 -2.41
C ALA A 182 -10.03 27.60 -2.02
N ALA A 183 -8.98 26.88 -2.34
CA ALA A 183 -7.62 27.29 -2.06
C ALA A 183 -7.36 28.64 -2.72
N ARG A 184 -7.04 29.65 -1.92
CA ARG A 184 -6.58 30.95 -2.41
C ARG A 184 -5.26 30.71 -3.15
N PRO A 185 -5.07 31.28 -4.34
CA PRO A 185 -3.82 31.15 -5.06
C PRO A 185 -2.71 31.86 -4.27
N THR A 186 -1.74 31.11 -3.76
CA THR A 186 -0.47 31.67 -3.33
C THR A 186 0.39 31.88 -4.57
N MET A 187 0.67 33.13 -4.86
CA MET A 187 1.62 33.56 -5.90
C MET A 187 3.02 33.04 -5.57
N GLY A 188 3.68 32.50 -6.58
CA GLY A 188 5.11 32.67 -6.80
C GLY A 188 5.99 31.48 -6.53
N CYS A 189 6.28 30.69 -7.56
CA CYS A 189 7.64 30.33 -7.92
C CYS A 189 7.72 30.16 -9.43
N GLU A 190 8.46 31.07 -10.08
CA GLU A 190 8.81 31.00 -11.48
C GLU A 190 9.75 29.82 -11.71
N GLY A 191 9.31 28.83 -12.45
CA GLY A 191 10.07 27.67 -12.89
C GLY A 191 9.77 27.39 -14.35
N GLY A 192 10.68 27.84 -15.20
CA GLY A 192 11.00 27.43 -16.55
C GLY A 192 9.90 26.87 -17.46
N LYS A 193 9.35 27.71 -18.32
CA LYS A 193 8.66 27.29 -19.55
C LYS A 193 9.59 26.42 -20.39
N ARG A 194 9.36 25.13 -20.45
CA ARG A 194 9.72 24.29 -21.58
C ARG A 194 8.45 24.13 -22.43
N ALA A 195 8.35 24.96 -23.46
CA ALA A 195 7.43 24.72 -24.55
C ALA A 195 7.91 23.48 -25.31
N ALA A 196 7.37 22.31 -24.98
CA ALA A 196 7.40 21.17 -25.87
C ALA A 196 6.15 21.27 -26.73
N SER A 197 6.33 21.34 -28.06
CA SER A 197 5.28 21.07 -29.04
C SER A 197 4.94 19.56 -28.91
N ALA A 198 4.15 19.20 -27.92
CA ALA A 198 3.70 17.83 -27.74
C ALA A 198 2.46 17.63 -28.61
N SER A 199 2.51 16.67 -29.53
CA SER A 199 1.32 16.11 -30.14
C SER A 199 0.40 15.61 -29.03
N PRO A 200 -0.93 15.78 -29.13
CA PRO A 200 -1.85 15.32 -28.11
C PRO A 200 -1.75 13.78 -28.00
N ALA A 201 -1.41 13.28 -26.81
CA ALA A 201 -1.40 11.87 -26.51
C ALA A 201 -2.83 11.38 -26.21
N THR A 202 -3.20 10.22 -26.72
CA THR A 202 -4.50 9.61 -26.47
C THR A 202 -4.39 8.61 -25.32
N VAL A 203 -5.06 8.90 -24.21
CA VAL A 203 -5.14 7.98 -23.06
C VAL A 203 -6.44 7.17 -23.15
N ARG A 204 -6.33 5.85 -23.05
CA ARG A 204 -7.47 4.93 -22.98
C ARG A 204 -7.44 4.18 -21.65
N PHE A 205 -8.59 4.17 -20.98
CA PHE A 205 -8.76 3.48 -19.71
C PHE A 205 -9.84 2.40 -19.83
N PHE A 206 -9.58 1.23 -19.27
CA PHE A 206 -10.51 0.10 -19.23
C PHE A 206 -10.95 -0.15 -17.79
N PRO A 207 -12.20 0.21 -17.40
CA PRO A 207 -12.67 0.09 -16.02
C PRO A 207 -12.70 -1.34 -15.48
N ALA A 208 -12.80 -2.35 -16.35
CA ALA A 208 -12.95 -3.75 -15.96
C ALA A 208 -11.74 -4.27 -15.15
N ASP A 209 -10.54 -3.87 -15.53
CA ASP A 209 -9.28 -4.31 -14.91
C ASP A 209 -8.34 -3.16 -14.55
N GLY A 210 -8.77 -1.90 -14.76
CA GLY A 210 -7.97 -0.69 -14.51
C GLY A 210 -6.82 -0.51 -15.50
N SER A 211 -6.84 -1.17 -16.66
CA SER A 211 -5.77 -1.02 -17.67
C SER A 211 -5.80 0.36 -18.31
N THR A 212 -4.63 0.99 -18.38
CA THR A 212 -4.43 2.30 -19.01
C THR A 212 -3.40 2.19 -20.12
N PHE A 213 -3.72 2.78 -21.29
CA PHE A 213 -2.88 2.83 -22.48
C PHE A 213 -2.62 4.28 -22.87
N ILE A 214 -1.42 4.58 -23.38
CA ILE A 214 -1.08 5.86 -24.01
C ILE A 214 -0.68 5.56 -25.45
N ASP A 215 -1.35 6.22 -26.42
CA ASP A 215 -1.12 6.07 -27.87
C ASP A 215 -1.12 4.60 -28.33
N SER A 216 -1.95 3.78 -27.69
CA SER A 216 -2.08 2.33 -27.92
C SER A 216 -0.96 1.46 -27.32
N GLU A 217 0.02 2.04 -26.64
CA GLU A 217 0.98 1.32 -25.83
C GLU A 217 0.43 1.10 -24.43
N TYR A 218 0.57 -0.13 -23.94
CA TYR A 218 0.17 -0.47 -22.57
C TYR A 218 1.07 0.24 -21.56
N LEU A 219 0.46 0.92 -20.59
CA LEU A 219 1.18 1.64 -19.55
C LEU A 219 1.14 0.94 -18.20
N ILE A 220 -0.07 0.70 -17.67
CA ILE A 220 -0.27 0.19 -16.31
C ILE A 220 -1.68 -0.37 -16.16
N LYS A 221 -1.93 -1.24 -15.17
CA LYS A 221 -3.27 -1.77 -14.82
C LYS A 221 -3.55 -1.74 -13.32
N GLY A 222 -4.75 -2.15 -12.95
CA GLY A 222 -5.16 -2.31 -11.56
C GLY A 222 -5.36 -0.98 -10.85
N VAL A 223 -5.10 -0.94 -9.55
CA VAL A 223 -5.27 0.28 -8.73
C VAL A 223 -4.42 1.43 -9.24
N ALA A 224 -3.17 1.16 -9.63
CA ALA A 224 -2.29 2.20 -10.15
C ALA A 224 -2.82 2.81 -11.47
N GLY A 225 -3.45 2.00 -12.34
CA GLY A 225 -4.12 2.49 -13.54
C GLY A 225 -5.36 3.34 -13.21
N ARG A 226 -6.16 2.92 -12.23
CA ARG A 226 -7.30 3.71 -11.72
C ARG A 226 -6.86 5.04 -11.14
N ILE A 227 -5.79 5.05 -10.32
CA ILE A 227 -5.19 6.28 -9.78
C ILE A 227 -4.80 7.22 -10.91
N LEU A 228 -4.00 6.74 -11.86
CA LEU A 228 -3.55 7.55 -12.99
C LEU A 228 -4.73 8.13 -13.77
N TRP A 229 -5.73 7.32 -14.08
CA TRP A 229 -6.93 7.77 -14.78
C TRP A 229 -7.66 8.87 -14.01
N ARG A 230 -7.82 8.72 -12.69
CA ARG A 230 -8.45 9.72 -11.84
C ARG A 230 -7.69 11.05 -11.85
N LEU A 231 -6.37 11.01 -11.68
CA LEU A 231 -5.52 12.20 -11.72
C LEU A 231 -5.62 12.92 -13.07
N LEU A 232 -5.64 12.17 -14.17
CA LEU A 232 -5.81 12.73 -15.51
C LEU A 232 -7.21 13.32 -15.73
N ALA A 233 -8.26 12.67 -15.22
CA ALA A 233 -9.63 13.18 -15.29
C ALA A 233 -9.78 14.50 -14.53
N ASP A 234 -9.29 14.59 -13.30
CA ASP A 234 -9.31 15.81 -12.49
C ASP A 234 -8.48 16.93 -13.13
N HIS A 235 -7.36 16.58 -13.78
CA HIS A 235 -6.55 17.54 -14.53
C HIS A 235 -7.32 18.09 -15.74
N LEU A 236 -8.03 17.26 -16.48
CA LEU A 236 -8.78 17.65 -17.68
C LEU A 236 -10.05 18.45 -17.33
N GLU A 237 -10.73 18.10 -16.23
CA GLU A 237 -11.98 18.74 -15.81
C GLU A 237 -11.74 20.07 -15.10
N ASP A 238 -10.79 20.10 -14.14
CA ASP A 238 -10.57 21.22 -13.23
C ASP A 238 -9.23 21.93 -13.42
N GLY A 239 -8.36 21.43 -14.31
CA GLY A 239 -7.01 21.95 -14.52
C GLY A 239 -6.07 21.68 -13.35
N ARG A 240 -6.40 20.73 -12.45
CA ARG A 240 -5.58 20.40 -11.28
C ARG A 240 -4.25 19.81 -11.70
N THR A 241 -3.17 20.28 -11.08
CA THR A 241 -1.81 19.78 -11.30
C THR A 241 -1.13 19.32 -10.00
N GLU A 242 -1.77 19.59 -8.85
CA GLU A 242 -1.27 19.19 -7.54
C GLU A 242 -2.27 18.24 -6.87
N PHE A 243 -1.77 17.10 -6.43
CA PHE A 243 -2.54 16.05 -5.78
C PHE A 243 -1.79 15.60 -4.52
N THR A 244 -2.51 15.31 -3.45
CA THR A 244 -1.91 14.78 -2.23
C THR A 244 -2.02 13.26 -2.19
N ASN A 245 -1.05 12.60 -1.57
CA ASN A 245 -1.12 11.15 -1.32
C ASN A 245 -2.39 10.76 -0.57
N ARG A 246 -2.87 11.64 0.32
CA ARG A 246 -4.08 11.42 1.10
C ARG A 246 -5.33 11.33 0.21
N GLU A 247 -5.50 12.27 -0.73
CA GLU A 247 -6.64 12.26 -1.66
C GLU A 247 -6.65 10.98 -2.49
N VAL A 248 -5.48 10.59 -3.01
CA VAL A 248 -5.34 9.38 -3.82
C VAL A 248 -5.61 8.10 -3.02
N ARG A 249 -5.12 8.00 -1.78
CA ARG A 249 -5.29 6.81 -0.94
C ARG A 249 -6.70 6.65 -0.36
N LEU A 250 -7.46 7.73 -0.23
CA LEU A 250 -8.78 7.73 0.37
C LEU A 250 -9.90 7.87 -0.66
N ASP A 251 -9.56 7.95 -1.94
CA ASP A 251 -10.55 7.99 -3.01
C ASP A 251 -11.28 6.64 -3.09
N ARG A 252 -12.60 6.70 -2.95
CA ARG A 252 -13.46 5.51 -2.97
C ARG A 252 -13.66 4.91 -4.35
N SER A 253 -13.26 5.60 -5.40
CA SER A 253 -13.34 5.10 -6.76
C SER A 253 -12.14 4.23 -7.15
N LEU A 254 -11.14 4.12 -6.27
CA LEU A 254 -9.96 3.28 -6.39
C LEU A 254 -10.12 1.99 -5.59
#